data_73ebe76ab3903a47cbcead03074e9de0
#
_entry.id   73ebe76ab3903a47cbcead03074e9de0
#
_cell.length_a   1.000
_cell.length_b   1.000
_cell.length_c   1.000
_cell.angle_alpha   90.00
_cell.angle_beta   90.00
_cell.angle_gamma   90.00
#
_symmetry.space_group_name_H-M   'P 1'
#
loop_
_entity.id
_entity.type
_entity.pdbx_description
1 polymer ?
#
loop_
_entity_poly.entity_id
_entity_poly.type
_entity_poly.pdbx_seq_one_letter_code
_entity_poly.pdbx_strand_id
1 'polypeptide(L)'
;MKHYMKLQNDPFTKIKSKTKTIEMRLNDEKRRKIKIHDLIEFTNIKTGEKLFTKVINLHYYNDFDELYKNHDKISIGYSMEDIPNPSDMSIYYNKSDIKKYGTLAIEINVIPTDIDIKNEAGTFKLRTTGIIIKGDKVLVSKAKKFKGFIFPGGHVMLGELSSSSIKREIKEELNCDFELQNLFCIHENVYESSGKISNEICYYYKVNVKDVPNTSFVVKELDNGQEKIHEYCWIKTGDLIKENVRPLAVSKLIIENKNASNVLISTDGGIV
;
A
#
# COMPACT_ATOMS: atom_id res chain seq x y z
N MET A 1 -20.31 6.72 12.67
CA MET A 1 -20.86 5.38 12.32
C MET A 1 -19.97 4.74 11.26
N LYS A 2 -20.03 3.39 11.02
CA LYS A 2 -19.29 2.72 9.94
C LYS A 2 -20.26 2.26 8.84
N HIS A 3 -19.98 2.57 7.60
CA HIS A 3 -20.74 2.18 6.42
C HIS A 3 -19.92 1.23 5.56
N TYR A 4 -20.60 0.37 4.78
CA TYR A 4 -19.97 -0.61 3.91
C TYR A 4 -20.41 -0.40 2.47
N MET A 5 -19.45 -0.28 1.57
CA MET A 5 -19.68 -0.09 0.14
C MET A 5 -18.78 -0.99 -0.69
N LYS A 6 -19.23 -1.36 -1.88
CA LYS A 6 -18.44 -2.11 -2.85
C LYS A 6 -18.06 -1.20 -4.02
N LEU A 7 -16.87 -1.38 -4.54
CA LEU A 7 -16.33 -0.67 -5.69
C LEU A 7 -15.75 -1.64 -6.72
N GLN A 8 -15.88 -1.26 -7.98
CA GLN A 8 -15.10 -1.85 -9.06
C GLN A 8 -13.61 -1.57 -8.84
N ASN A 9 -12.75 -2.34 -9.51
CA ASN A 9 -11.30 -2.24 -9.29
C ASN A 9 -10.73 -0.86 -9.60
N ASP A 10 -11.15 -0.22 -10.70
CA ASP A 10 -10.62 1.09 -11.11
C ASP A 10 -10.92 2.19 -10.08
N PRO A 11 -12.19 2.49 -9.70
CA PRO A 11 -12.46 3.50 -8.69
C PRO A 11 -11.86 3.16 -7.32
N PHE A 12 -11.76 1.87 -6.95
CA PHE A 12 -11.10 1.46 -5.72
C PHE A 12 -9.62 1.84 -5.73
N THR A 13 -8.89 1.52 -6.81
CA THR A 13 -7.48 1.84 -6.97
C THR A 13 -7.23 3.35 -6.96
N LYS A 14 -8.09 4.12 -7.62
CA LYS A 14 -8.00 5.59 -7.64
C LYS A 14 -8.26 6.22 -6.27
N ILE A 15 -9.16 5.65 -5.45
CA ILE A 15 -9.34 6.10 -4.07
C ILE A 15 -8.12 5.70 -3.22
N LYS A 16 -7.63 4.46 -3.36
CA LYS A 16 -6.43 3.97 -2.64
C LYS A 16 -5.23 4.87 -2.92
N SER A 17 -5.01 5.28 -4.16
CA SER A 17 -3.94 6.21 -4.58
C SER A 17 -4.24 7.69 -4.26
N LYS A 18 -5.41 7.99 -3.67
CA LYS A 18 -5.87 9.36 -3.33
C LYS A 18 -6.06 10.30 -4.52
N THR A 19 -6.08 9.79 -5.75
CA THR A 19 -6.40 10.58 -6.94
C THR A 19 -7.90 10.86 -7.00
N LYS A 20 -8.75 9.86 -6.72
CA LYS A 20 -10.19 10.04 -6.55
C LYS A 20 -10.51 10.31 -5.09
N THR A 21 -11.03 11.51 -4.80
CA THR A 21 -11.41 11.95 -3.45
C THR A 21 -12.91 12.12 -3.25
N ILE A 22 -13.67 12.01 -4.32
CA ILE A 22 -15.14 12.13 -4.32
C ILE A 22 -15.74 10.81 -4.78
N GLU A 23 -16.50 10.17 -3.92
CA GLU A 23 -17.32 9.00 -4.29
C GLU A 23 -18.73 9.44 -4.62
N MET A 24 -19.23 9.04 -5.79
CA MET A 24 -20.51 9.47 -6.33
C MET A 24 -21.58 8.40 -6.14
N ARG A 25 -22.71 8.76 -5.55
CA ARG A 25 -23.84 7.85 -5.28
C ARG A 25 -25.19 8.55 -5.48
N LEU A 26 -26.28 7.75 -5.53
CA LEU A 26 -27.62 8.30 -5.30
C LEU A 26 -27.78 8.67 -3.82
N ASN A 27 -28.55 9.73 -3.55
CA ASN A 27 -28.92 10.13 -2.19
C ASN A 27 -30.14 9.32 -1.69
N ASP A 28 -30.03 7.99 -1.77
CA ASP A 28 -31.06 7.04 -1.33
C ASP A 28 -31.12 6.90 0.20
N GLU A 29 -32.11 6.14 0.69
CA GLU A 29 -32.36 5.96 2.13
C GLU A 29 -31.13 5.39 2.88
N LYS A 30 -30.30 4.59 2.19
CA LYS A 30 -29.06 4.04 2.78
C LYS A 30 -27.99 5.13 2.91
N ARG A 31 -27.83 5.97 1.89
CA ARG A 31 -26.77 7.00 1.84
C ARG A 31 -27.13 8.24 2.66
N ARG A 32 -28.41 8.54 2.84
CA ARG A 32 -28.89 9.62 3.76
C ARG A 32 -28.49 9.40 5.23
N LYS A 33 -28.09 8.19 5.61
CA LYS A 33 -27.58 7.88 6.96
C LYS A 33 -26.14 8.29 7.17
N ILE A 34 -25.41 8.59 6.11
CA ILE A 34 -24.00 8.97 6.16
C ILE A 34 -23.89 10.39 6.70
N LYS A 35 -22.97 10.59 7.63
CA LYS A 35 -22.65 11.89 8.25
C LYS A 35 -21.18 12.22 8.06
N ILE A 36 -20.86 13.49 8.11
CA ILE A 36 -19.47 13.97 8.19
C ILE A 36 -18.79 13.30 9.40
N HIS A 37 -17.57 12.87 9.21
CA HIS A 37 -16.72 12.09 10.12
C HIS A 37 -17.09 10.62 10.29
N ASP A 38 -18.12 10.12 9.62
CA ASP A 38 -18.36 8.68 9.55
C ASP A 38 -17.24 7.96 8.79
N LEU A 39 -17.12 6.65 9.04
CA LEU A 39 -16.17 5.79 8.35
C LEU A 39 -16.87 5.03 7.23
N ILE A 40 -16.20 4.91 6.09
CA ILE A 40 -16.65 4.02 5.01
C ILE A 40 -15.57 2.95 4.78
N GLU A 41 -15.97 1.69 4.87
CA GLU A 41 -15.17 0.56 4.41
C GLU A 41 -15.60 0.23 2.98
N PHE A 42 -14.70 0.47 2.02
CA PHE A 42 -14.86 0.02 0.65
C PHE A 42 -14.25 -1.37 0.50
N THR A 43 -14.96 -2.24 -0.22
CA THR A 43 -14.45 -3.55 -0.63
C THR A 43 -14.32 -3.58 -2.15
N ASN A 44 -13.14 -3.89 -2.65
CA ASN A 44 -12.89 -4.15 -4.06
C ASN A 44 -13.60 -5.43 -4.48
N ILE A 45 -14.52 -5.35 -5.45
CA ILE A 45 -15.31 -6.52 -5.90
C ILE A 45 -14.42 -7.59 -6.53
N LYS A 46 -13.34 -7.18 -7.21
CA LYS A 46 -12.44 -8.09 -7.93
C LYS A 46 -11.48 -8.83 -7.00
N THR A 47 -10.91 -8.13 -6.00
CA THR A 47 -9.82 -8.66 -5.17
C THR A 47 -10.24 -9.03 -3.76
N GLY A 48 -11.38 -8.51 -3.28
CA GLY A 48 -11.80 -8.61 -1.87
C GLY A 48 -11.05 -7.66 -0.93
N GLU A 49 -10.10 -6.88 -1.45
CA GLU A 49 -9.32 -5.91 -0.68
C GLU A 49 -10.23 -4.86 -0.04
N LYS A 50 -9.86 -4.42 1.17
CA LYS A 50 -10.59 -3.41 1.93
C LYS A 50 -9.82 -2.12 2.04
N LEU A 51 -10.53 -1.00 1.93
CA LEU A 51 -10.00 0.35 2.07
C LEU A 51 -10.88 1.13 3.04
N PHE A 52 -10.24 1.79 4.00
CA PHE A 52 -10.95 2.59 5.00
C PHE A 52 -10.82 4.07 4.68
N THR A 53 -11.95 4.76 4.70
CA THR A 53 -11.99 6.20 4.47
C THR A 53 -12.84 6.90 5.53
N LYS A 54 -12.52 8.17 5.77
CA LYS A 54 -13.31 9.07 6.61
C LYS A 54 -14.09 10.03 5.72
N VAL A 55 -15.36 10.23 5.99
CA VAL A 55 -16.19 11.24 5.31
C VAL A 55 -15.75 12.62 5.78
N ILE A 56 -15.34 13.45 4.83
CA ILE A 56 -14.89 14.83 5.06
C ILE A 56 -16.04 15.81 4.85
N ASN A 57 -16.79 15.62 3.76
CA ASN A 57 -17.93 16.45 3.44
C ASN A 57 -18.99 15.68 2.63
N LEU A 58 -20.19 16.24 2.51
CA LEU A 58 -21.31 15.69 1.77
C LEU A 58 -21.93 16.80 0.93
N HIS A 59 -21.97 16.61 -0.39
CA HIS A 59 -22.52 17.56 -1.33
C HIS A 59 -23.72 16.93 -2.06
N TYR A 60 -24.85 17.62 -2.07
CA TYR A 60 -26.13 17.13 -2.59
C TYR A 60 -26.47 17.86 -3.88
N TYR A 61 -26.89 17.12 -4.91
CA TYR A 61 -27.25 17.64 -6.22
C TYR A 61 -28.53 16.98 -6.74
N ASN A 62 -29.20 17.63 -7.68
CA ASN A 62 -30.41 17.10 -8.30
C ASN A 62 -30.10 15.89 -9.21
N ASP A 63 -28.97 15.91 -9.89
CA ASP A 63 -28.53 14.89 -10.84
C ASP A 63 -27.02 14.85 -10.98
N PHE A 64 -26.51 13.96 -11.83
CA PHE A 64 -25.06 13.85 -12.09
C PHE A 64 -24.55 14.99 -12.99
N ASP A 65 -25.39 15.62 -13.81
CA ASP A 65 -24.96 16.78 -14.61
C ASP A 65 -24.57 17.96 -13.72
N GLU A 66 -25.33 18.22 -12.67
CA GLU A 66 -25.02 19.23 -11.67
C GLU A 66 -23.78 18.84 -10.84
N LEU A 67 -23.68 17.58 -10.41
CA LEU A 67 -22.55 17.07 -9.65
C LEU A 67 -21.22 17.24 -10.44
N TYR A 68 -21.20 16.84 -11.72
CA TYR A 68 -20.00 16.90 -12.56
C TYR A 68 -19.54 18.34 -12.83
N LYS A 69 -20.46 19.30 -12.88
CA LYS A 69 -20.12 20.73 -13.03
C LYS A 69 -19.45 21.33 -11.80
N ASN A 70 -19.70 20.76 -10.62
CA ASN A 70 -19.24 21.31 -9.35
C ASN A 70 -17.97 20.64 -8.78
N HIS A 71 -17.46 19.60 -9.45
CA HIS A 71 -16.25 18.90 -9.03
C HIS A 71 -15.26 18.76 -10.18
N ASP A 72 -13.97 18.86 -9.88
CA ASP A 72 -12.95 18.62 -10.88
C ASP A 72 -12.91 17.13 -11.28
N LYS A 73 -12.52 16.89 -12.53
CA LYS A 73 -12.60 15.56 -13.13
C LYS A 73 -11.72 14.51 -12.44
N ILE A 74 -10.58 14.91 -11.90
CA ILE A 74 -9.66 13.99 -11.21
C ILE A 74 -10.29 13.54 -9.90
N SER A 75 -10.85 14.47 -9.13
CA SER A 75 -11.46 14.16 -7.84
C SER A 75 -12.63 13.19 -7.95
N ILE A 76 -13.39 13.22 -9.03
CA ILE A 76 -14.50 12.28 -9.29
C ILE A 76 -14.05 10.99 -9.99
N GLY A 77 -12.76 10.86 -10.36
CA GLY A 77 -12.15 9.61 -10.79
C GLY A 77 -11.83 9.48 -12.28
N TYR A 78 -11.81 10.58 -13.03
CA TYR A 78 -11.31 10.61 -14.41
C TYR A 78 -9.81 10.87 -14.45
N SER A 79 -9.14 10.52 -15.54
CA SER A 79 -7.76 10.91 -15.81
C SER A 79 -7.65 12.29 -16.45
N MET A 80 -6.41 12.79 -16.64
CA MET A 80 -6.19 14.07 -17.32
C MET A 80 -6.64 14.04 -18.78
N GLU A 81 -6.57 12.87 -19.42
CA GLU A 81 -6.90 12.68 -20.84
C GLU A 81 -8.39 12.40 -21.04
N ASP A 82 -9.12 11.99 -20.02
CA ASP A 82 -10.54 11.67 -20.11
C ASP A 82 -11.41 12.93 -20.28
N ILE A 83 -12.51 12.76 -21.00
CA ILE A 83 -13.60 13.73 -21.08
C ILE A 83 -14.74 13.24 -20.19
N PRO A 84 -14.99 13.87 -19.04
CA PRO A 84 -16.05 13.45 -18.14
C PRO A 84 -17.42 13.52 -18.80
N ASN A 85 -18.21 12.47 -18.67
CA ASN A 85 -19.56 12.42 -19.20
C ASN A 85 -20.52 11.92 -18.10
N PRO A 86 -21.47 12.75 -17.63
CA PRO A 86 -22.45 12.33 -16.63
C PRO A 86 -23.27 11.09 -17.03
N SER A 87 -23.42 10.82 -18.35
CA SER A 87 -24.12 9.64 -18.85
C SER A 87 -23.40 8.32 -18.51
N ASP A 88 -22.10 8.34 -18.15
CA ASP A 88 -21.35 7.15 -17.71
C ASP A 88 -21.99 6.53 -16.45
N MET A 89 -22.69 7.36 -15.67
CA MET A 89 -23.40 6.90 -14.47
C MET A 89 -24.68 6.11 -14.79
N SER A 90 -25.16 6.14 -16.05
CA SER A 90 -26.33 5.35 -16.49
C SER A 90 -26.10 3.84 -16.44
N ILE A 91 -24.85 3.39 -16.42
CA ILE A 91 -24.46 1.97 -16.21
C ILE A 91 -24.87 1.49 -14.81
N TYR A 92 -24.92 2.41 -13.84
CA TYR A 92 -25.21 2.10 -12.43
C TYR A 92 -26.59 2.51 -11.99
N TYR A 93 -27.17 3.57 -12.59
CA TYR A 93 -28.40 4.20 -12.12
C TYR A 93 -29.32 4.55 -13.27
N ASN A 94 -30.61 4.24 -13.14
CA ASN A 94 -31.62 4.66 -14.11
C ASN A 94 -32.12 6.09 -13.84
N LYS A 95 -32.68 6.72 -14.86
CA LYS A 95 -33.15 8.12 -14.79
C LYS A 95 -34.24 8.35 -13.74
N SER A 96 -35.12 7.35 -13.51
CA SER A 96 -36.20 7.46 -12.52
C SER A 96 -35.66 7.54 -11.10
N ASP A 97 -34.63 6.76 -10.78
CA ASP A 97 -34.01 6.78 -9.46
C ASP A 97 -33.19 8.06 -9.24
N ILE A 98 -32.48 8.53 -10.26
CA ILE A 98 -31.78 9.83 -10.20
C ILE A 98 -32.79 10.94 -9.90
N LYS A 99 -33.90 11.00 -10.63
CA LYS A 99 -34.94 12.00 -10.39
C LYS A 99 -35.59 11.88 -8.99
N LYS A 100 -35.77 10.66 -8.50
CA LYS A 100 -36.40 10.39 -7.20
C LYS A 100 -35.51 10.75 -6.01
N TYR A 101 -34.24 10.44 -6.08
CA TYR A 101 -33.33 10.53 -4.94
C TYR A 101 -32.35 11.69 -5.02
N GLY A 102 -32.08 12.19 -6.20
CA GLY A 102 -30.93 13.08 -6.44
C GLY A 102 -29.61 12.34 -6.30
N THR A 103 -28.52 13.08 -6.31
CA THR A 103 -27.16 12.53 -6.22
C THR A 103 -26.40 13.07 -5.01
N LEU A 104 -25.43 12.30 -4.56
CA LEU A 104 -24.59 12.60 -3.41
C LEU A 104 -23.13 12.42 -3.81
N ALA A 105 -22.35 13.49 -3.73
CA ALA A 105 -20.91 13.45 -3.77
C ALA A 105 -20.38 13.37 -2.33
N ILE A 106 -19.73 12.25 -2.01
CA ILE A 106 -19.17 11.97 -0.70
C ILE A 106 -17.67 12.29 -0.78
N GLU A 107 -17.28 13.40 -0.18
CA GLU A 107 -15.85 13.73 -0.06
C GLU A 107 -15.21 12.88 1.02
N ILE A 108 -14.15 12.18 0.66
CA ILE A 108 -13.50 11.16 1.51
C ILE A 108 -11.99 11.37 1.59
N ASN A 109 -11.44 11.01 2.74
CA ASN A 109 -10.00 10.89 2.93
C ASN A 109 -9.65 9.46 3.35
N VAL A 110 -8.64 8.89 2.71
CA VAL A 110 -8.14 7.54 3.02
C VAL A 110 -7.49 7.54 4.40
N ILE A 111 -7.89 6.58 5.22
CA ILE A 111 -7.27 6.33 6.52
C ILE A 111 -6.12 5.35 6.29
N PRO A 112 -4.89 5.73 6.60
CA PRO A 112 -3.77 4.80 6.57
C PRO A 112 -4.02 3.64 7.52
N THR A 113 -3.77 2.44 7.03
CA THR A 113 -3.92 1.20 7.82
C THR A 113 -2.58 0.56 8.16
N ASP A 114 -1.48 1.13 7.67
CA ASP A 114 -0.13 0.70 8.02
C ASP A 114 0.07 0.76 9.54
N ILE A 115 0.66 -0.30 10.08
CA ILE A 115 1.11 -0.29 11.48
C ILE A 115 2.44 0.47 11.55
N ASP A 116 2.31 1.79 11.49
CA ASP A 116 3.40 2.77 11.56
C ASP A 116 2.98 3.89 12.52
N ILE A 117 3.29 3.71 13.80
CA ILE A 117 2.93 4.67 14.86
C ILE A 117 4.04 5.70 14.94
N LYS A 118 3.68 6.98 14.75
CA LYS A 118 4.62 8.11 14.79
C LYS A 118 4.21 9.11 15.85
N ASN A 119 5.19 9.60 16.60
CA ASN A 119 5.05 10.73 17.49
C ASN A 119 6.32 11.60 17.48
N GLU A 120 6.41 12.56 18.39
CA GLU A 120 7.56 13.47 18.50
C GLU A 120 8.84 12.74 18.92
N ALA A 121 8.74 11.68 19.73
CA ALA A 121 9.89 10.92 20.24
C ALA A 121 10.43 9.94 19.21
N GLY A 122 9.58 9.40 18.32
CA GLY A 122 10.05 8.40 17.37
C GLY A 122 8.94 7.69 16.60
N THR A 123 9.29 6.51 16.10
CA THR A 123 8.39 5.70 15.25
C THR A 123 8.43 4.25 15.71
N PHE A 124 7.27 3.59 15.75
CA PHE A 124 7.16 2.14 15.80
C PHE A 124 6.62 1.61 14.48
N LYS A 125 7.26 0.58 13.91
CA LYS A 125 6.88 -0.02 12.63
C LYS A 125 6.71 -1.52 12.77
N LEU A 126 5.66 -2.05 12.17
CA LEU A 126 5.51 -3.47 11.92
C LEU A 126 5.65 -3.72 10.42
N ARG A 127 6.63 -4.55 10.03
CA ARG A 127 6.96 -4.78 8.62
C ARG A 127 7.02 -6.25 8.26
N THR A 128 7.00 -6.49 6.96
CA THR A 128 7.27 -7.78 6.35
C THR A 128 8.20 -7.61 5.16
N THR A 129 9.06 -8.60 4.94
CA THR A 129 10.14 -8.49 3.97
C THR A 129 10.38 -9.85 3.33
N GLY A 130 10.64 -9.86 2.01
CA GLY A 130 10.95 -11.05 1.23
C GLY A 130 12.45 -11.24 1.05
N ILE A 131 12.97 -12.43 1.42
CA ILE A 131 14.31 -12.89 1.05
C ILE A 131 14.17 -13.71 -0.22
N ILE A 132 14.63 -13.15 -1.32
CA ILE A 132 14.53 -13.72 -2.67
C ILE A 132 15.93 -14.08 -3.14
N ILE A 133 16.22 -15.38 -3.23
CA ILE A 133 17.54 -15.89 -3.59
C ILE A 133 17.44 -16.65 -4.92
N LYS A 134 18.36 -16.36 -5.83
CA LYS A 134 18.52 -17.08 -7.11
C LYS A 134 19.98 -17.44 -7.31
N GLY A 135 20.31 -18.72 -7.19
CA GLY A 135 21.70 -19.19 -7.15
C GLY A 135 22.47 -18.63 -5.96
N ASP A 136 23.54 -17.89 -6.23
CA ASP A 136 24.38 -17.23 -5.23
C ASP A 136 24.03 -15.74 -5.02
N LYS A 137 22.89 -15.28 -5.54
CA LYS A 137 22.50 -13.85 -5.51
C LYS A 137 21.19 -13.65 -4.77
N VAL A 138 21.07 -12.49 -4.14
CA VAL A 138 19.87 -12.01 -3.44
C VAL A 138 19.31 -10.78 -4.16
N LEU A 139 18.00 -10.71 -4.34
CA LEU A 139 17.32 -9.54 -4.89
C LEU A 139 17.19 -8.47 -3.81
N VAL A 140 17.62 -7.27 -4.12
CA VAL A 140 17.54 -6.10 -3.24
C VAL A 140 17.09 -4.87 -3.98
N SER A 141 16.53 -3.90 -3.26
CA SER A 141 16.15 -2.60 -3.76
C SER A 141 17.11 -1.53 -3.26
N LYS A 142 17.44 -0.54 -4.10
CA LYS A 142 18.28 0.59 -3.71
C LYS A 142 17.59 1.43 -2.63
N ALA A 143 18.29 1.70 -1.55
CA ALA A 143 17.75 2.50 -0.46
C ALA A 143 17.65 3.99 -0.84
N LYS A 144 16.53 4.64 -0.49
CA LYS A 144 16.31 6.07 -0.77
C LYS A 144 16.95 6.98 0.28
N LYS A 145 17.12 6.49 1.51
CA LYS A 145 17.54 7.31 2.66
C LYS A 145 19.02 7.17 3.05
N PHE A 146 19.72 6.19 2.48
CA PHE A 146 21.15 5.98 2.74
C PHE A 146 21.81 5.32 1.52
N LYS A 147 23.15 5.38 1.48
CA LYS A 147 23.92 4.68 0.43
C LYS A 147 23.98 3.19 0.75
N GLY A 148 23.19 2.39 0.05
CA GLY A 148 23.10 0.95 0.23
C GLY A 148 21.78 0.40 -0.27
N PHE A 149 21.42 -0.79 0.20
CA PHE A 149 20.27 -1.54 -0.30
C PHE A 149 19.42 -2.08 0.85
N ILE A 150 18.18 -2.40 0.52
CA ILE A 150 17.21 -3.05 1.41
C ILE A 150 16.56 -4.25 0.70
N PHE A 151 16.04 -5.18 1.46
CA PHE A 151 15.23 -6.27 0.89
C PHE A 151 13.83 -5.75 0.52
N PRO A 152 13.16 -6.31 -0.51
CA PRO A 152 11.80 -5.94 -0.90
C PRO A 152 10.78 -6.24 0.19
N GLY A 153 9.77 -5.37 0.33
CA GLY A 153 8.71 -5.51 1.32
C GLY A 153 8.25 -4.18 1.91
N GLY A 154 7.24 -4.23 2.79
CA GLY A 154 6.59 -3.04 3.29
C GLY A 154 5.96 -3.18 4.67
N HIS A 155 4.96 -2.36 4.96
CA HIS A 155 4.28 -2.33 6.24
C HIS A 155 3.18 -3.38 6.31
N VAL A 156 3.03 -4.00 7.48
CA VAL A 156 1.84 -4.79 7.80
C VAL A 156 0.68 -3.84 8.07
N MET A 157 -0.47 -4.09 7.48
CA MET A 157 -1.67 -3.29 7.70
C MET A 157 -2.48 -3.81 8.89
N LEU A 158 -3.28 -2.94 9.50
CA LEU A 158 -4.22 -3.33 10.54
C LEU A 158 -5.19 -4.42 10.02
N GLY A 159 -5.28 -5.54 10.74
CA GLY A 159 -6.10 -6.68 10.36
C GLY A 159 -5.48 -7.61 9.32
N GLU A 160 -4.21 -7.40 8.94
CA GLU A 160 -3.46 -8.23 8.02
C GLU A 160 -2.46 -9.12 8.77
N LEU A 161 -2.34 -10.38 8.37
CA LEU A 161 -1.25 -11.24 8.86
C LEU A 161 0.05 -10.89 8.10
N SER A 162 1.20 -11.02 8.75
CA SER A 162 2.51 -10.77 8.11
C SER A 162 2.74 -11.63 6.86
N SER A 163 2.23 -12.88 6.83
CA SER A 163 2.27 -13.75 5.66
C SER A 163 1.36 -13.27 4.51
N SER A 164 0.27 -12.60 4.80
CA SER A 164 -0.60 -11.96 3.79
C SER A 164 0.02 -10.67 3.29
N SER A 165 0.62 -9.89 4.20
CA SER A 165 1.31 -8.65 3.89
C SER A 165 2.45 -8.87 2.89
N ILE A 166 3.33 -9.86 3.14
CA ILE A 166 4.44 -10.12 2.20
C ILE A 166 3.92 -10.54 0.81
N LYS A 167 2.83 -11.30 0.74
CA LYS A 167 2.23 -11.66 -0.56
C LYS A 167 1.75 -10.43 -1.32
N ARG A 168 1.12 -9.48 -0.61
CA ARG A 168 0.65 -8.21 -1.19
C ARG A 168 1.83 -7.37 -1.66
N GLU A 169 2.85 -7.16 -0.81
CA GLU A 169 4.03 -6.34 -1.12
C GLU A 169 4.80 -6.89 -2.33
N ILE A 170 5.07 -8.21 -2.38
CA ILE A 170 5.76 -8.82 -3.54
C ILE A 170 4.94 -8.65 -4.83
N LYS A 171 3.60 -8.75 -4.75
CA LYS A 171 2.75 -8.52 -5.91
C LYS A 171 2.73 -7.06 -6.35
N GLU A 172 2.67 -6.12 -5.41
CA GLU A 172 2.69 -4.68 -5.67
C GLU A 172 4.05 -4.23 -6.22
N GLU A 173 5.15 -4.64 -5.56
CA GLU A 173 6.50 -4.19 -5.89
C GLU A 173 7.12 -4.89 -7.11
N LEU A 174 6.88 -6.18 -7.31
CA LEU A 174 7.54 -6.95 -8.38
C LEU A 174 6.59 -7.36 -9.52
N ASN A 175 5.29 -7.32 -9.28
CA ASN A 175 4.24 -7.74 -10.22
C ASN A 175 4.53 -9.07 -10.93
N CYS A 176 5.14 -10.04 -10.21
CA CYS A 176 5.50 -11.36 -10.73
C CYS A 176 4.69 -12.46 -10.05
N ASP A 177 4.78 -13.68 -10.60
CA ASP A 177 4.32 -14.87 -9.91
C ASP A 177 5.37 -15.33 -8.90
N PHE A 178 4.90 -15.76 -7.74
CA PHE A 178 5.78 -16.17 -6.64
C PHE A 178 5.14 -17.26 -5.79
N GLU A 179 5.99 -17.94 -5.04
CA GLU A 179 5.62 -18.89 -4.01
C GLU A 179 6.18 -18.43 -2.67
N LEU A 180 5.27 -18.20 -1.71
CA LEU A 180 5.68 -17.89 -0.33
C LEU A 180 6.16 -19.18 0.34
N GLN A 181 7.38 -19.15 0.85
CA GLN A 181 7.96 -20.24 1.63
C GLN A 181 7.83 -20.00 3.14
N ASN A 182 8.73 -20.54 3.92
CA ASN A 182 8.74 -20.43 5.38
C ASN A 182 9.19 -19.04 5.86
N LEU A 183 8.81 -18.71 7.09
CA LEU A 183 9.38 -17.62 7.85
C LEU A 183 10.88 -17.91 8.07
N PHE A 184 11.73 -16.96 7.66
CA PHE A 184 13.16 -17.06 7.82
C PHE A 184 13.62 -16.59 9.20
N CYS A 185 13.19 -15.37 9.59
CA CYS A 185 13.41 -14.84 10.93
C CYS A 185 12.41 -13.73 11.26
N ILE A 186 12.31 -13.39 12.55
CA ILE A 186 11.72 -12.15 13.03
C ILE A 186 12.89 -11.31 13.53
N HIS A 187 12.96 -10.06 13.09
CA HIS A 187 14.00 -9.13 13.47
C HIS A 187 13.39 -7.95 14.23
N GLU A 188 13.78 -7.82 15.49
CA GLU A 188 13.54 -6.62 16.29
C GLU A 188 14.73 -5.69 16.15
N ASN A 189 14.50 -4.45 15.74
CA ASN A 189 15.55 -3.50 15.46
C ASN A 189 15.24 -2.13 16.05
N VAL A 190 16.24 -1.50 16.63
CA VAL A 190 16.21 -0.11 17.07
C VAL A 190 17.29 0.64 16.31
N TYR A 191 16.89 1.72 15.64
CA TYR A 191 17.80 2.54 14.85
C TYR A 191 17.39 4.01 14.84
N GLU A 192 18.34 4.89 14.55
CA GLU A 192 18.05 6.29 14.30
C GLU A 192 17.82 6.57 12.82
N SER A 193 16.81 7.35 12.53
CA SER A 193 16.54 7.85 11.17
C SER A 193 16.08 9.29 11.22
N SER A 194 16.86 10.16 10.59
CA SER A 194 16.58 11.62 10.52
C SER A 194 16.42 12.26 11.91
N GLY A 195 17.29 11.89 12.86
CA GLY A 195 17.29 12.43 14.22
C GLY A 195 16.17 11.90 15.12
N LYS A 196 15.48 10.83 14.71
CA LYS A 196 14.41 10.19 15.50
C LYS A 196 14.67 8.70 15.66
N ILE A 197 14.36 8.20 16.86
CA ILE A 197 14.44 6.78 17.16
C ILE A 197 13.34 6.02 16.41
N SER A 198 13.68 4.88 15.85
CA SER A 198 12.73 3.96 15.23
C SER A 198 12.88 2.59 15.85
N ASN A 199 11.78 2.05 16.39
CA ASN A 199 11.65 0.65 16.73
C ASN A 199 10.93 -0.07 15.59
N GLU A 200 11.47 -1.20 15.15
CA GLU A 200 10.90 -1.97 14.06
C GLU A 200 10.86 -3.44 14.41
N ILE A 201 9.71 -4.08 14.20
CA ILE A 201 9.59 -5.54 14.16
C ILE A 201 9.33 -5.93 12.71
N CYS A 202 10.19 -6.75 12.14
CA CYS A 202 10.08 -7.18 10.75
C CYS A 202 10.10 -8.70 10.61
N TYR A 203 9.10 -9.25 9.92
CA TYR A 203 8.99 -10.65 9.55
C TYR A 203 9.65 -10.88 8.20
N TYR A 204 10.72 -11.68 8.16
CA TYR A 204 11.43 -12.07 6.95
C TYR A 204 10.98 -13.42 6.45
N TYR A 205 10.48 -13.48 5.24
CA TYR A 205 10.02 -14.71 4.60
C TYR A 205 10.91 -15.07 3.43
N LYS A 206 11.22 -16.36 3.25
CA LYS A 206 11.78 -16.83 1.98
C LYS A 206 10.69 -16.81 0.92
N VAL A 207 11.03 -16.26 -0.25
CA VAL A 207 10.10 -16.12 -1.39
C VAL A 207 10.79 -16.62 -2.65
N ASN A 208 10.15 -17.55 -3.35
CA ASN A 208 10.53 -17.94 -4.70
C ASN A 208 9.77 -17.11 -5.70
N VAL A 209 10.45 -16.44 -6.60
CA VAL A 209 9.84 -15.63 -7.67
C VAL A 209 10.06 -16.27 -9.02
N LYS A 210 9.06 -16.13 -9.91
CA LYS A 210 9.13 -16.50 -11.32
C LYS A 210 9.22 -15.22 -12.15
N ASP A 211 9.86 -15.32 -13.31
CA ASP A 211 9.87 -14.27 -14.34
C ASP A 211 10.43 -12.89 -13.92
N VAL A 212 11.23 -12.85 -12.85
CA VAL A 212 11.97 -11.65 -12.46
C VAL A 212 13.27 -11.56 -13.27
N PRO A 213 13.61 -10.39 -13.87
CA PRO A 213 14.83 -10.21 -14.64
C PRO A 213 16.09 -10.62 -13.87
N ASN A 214 17.06 -11.22 -14.56
CA ASN A 214 18.35 -11.60 -13.97
C ASN A 214 19.35 -10.43 -13.89
N THR A 215 18.99 -9.28 -14.48
CA THR A 215 19.74 -8.01 -14.45
C THR A 215 19.05 -7.02 -13.55
N SER A 216 19.66 -5.85 -13.33
CA SER A 216 18.99 -4.74 -12.65
C SER A 216 17.78 -4.26 -13.47
N PHE A 217 16.71 -3.91 -12.77
CA PHE A 217 15.47 -3.44 -13.37
C PHE A 217 14.79 -2.38 -12.48
N VAL A 218 13.84 -1.68 -13.05
CA VAL A 218 13.09 -0.61 -12.38
C VAL A 218 11.62 -0.96 -12.40
N VAL A 219 10.99 -0.78 -11.26
CA VAL A 219 9.53 -0.87 -11.12
C VAL A 219 9.00 0.50 -10.73
N LYS A 220 7.91 0.88 -11.37
CA LYS A 220 7.16 2.10 -11.07
C LYS A 220 5.89 1.72 -10.35
N GLU A 221 5.73 2.26 -9.16
CA GLU A 221 4.55 2.09 -8.34
C GLU A 221 3.84 3.43 -8.18
N LEU A 222 2.52 3.43 -8.26
CA LEU A 222 1.72 4.62 -7.96
C LEU A 222 1.29 4.57 -6.50
N ASP A 223 1.91 5.42 -5.66
CA ASP A 223 1.54 5.55 -4.27
C ASP A 223 1.12 6.98 -3.94
N ASN A 224 -0.09 7.14 -3.40
CA ASN A 224 -0.67 8.44 -3.08
C ASN A 224 -0.70 9.44 -4.25
N GLY A 225 -0.92 8.96 -5.49
CA GLY A 225 -0.90 9.77 -6.70
C GLY A 225 0.48 10.22 -7.15
N GLN A 226 1.54 9.77 -6.50
CA GLN A 226 2.92 10.03 -6.87
C GLN A 226 3.58 8.76 -7.40
N GLU A 227 4.33 8.89 -8.49
CA GLU A 227 5.11 7.77 -9.02
C GLU A 227 6.31 7.52 -8.11
N LYS A 228 6.35 6.33 -7.51
CA LYS A 228 7.52 5.82 -6.79
C LYS A 228 8.32 4.93 -7.71
N ILE A 229 9.61 5.20 -7.79
CA ILE A 229 10.55 4.40 -8.57
C ILE A 229 11.32 3.51 -7.59
N HIS A 230 11.34 2.21 -7.87
CA HIS A 230 12.11 1.19 -7.16
C HIS A 230 13.15 0.61 -8.11
N GLU A 231 14.43 0.75 -7.76
CA GLU A 231 15.54 0.19 -8.51
C GLU A 231 15.97 -1.12 -7.85
N TYR A 232 15.81 -2.24 -8.55
CA TYR A 232 16.18 -3.58 -8.08
C TYR A 232 17.45 -4.08 -8.72
N CYS A 233 18.27 -4.79 -7.96
CA CYS A 233 19.43 -5.48 -8.47
C CYS A 233 19.71 -6.78 -7.69
N TRP A 234 20.56 -7.63 -8.29
CA TRP A 234 21.00 -8.87 -7.69
C TRP A 234 22.41 -8.69 -7.13
N ILE A 235 22.57 -8.89 -5.82
CA ILE A 235 23.86 -8.84 -5.11
C ILE A 235 24.26 -10.27 -4.72
N LYS A 236 25.54 -10.62 -4.90
CA LYS A 236 26.06 -11.91 -4.42
C LYS A 236 25.89 -12.01 -2.91
N THR A 237 25.51 -13.17 -2.44
CA THR A 237 25.28 -13.42 -1.01
C THR A 237 26.49 -13.05 -0.17
N GLY A 238 27.73 -13.36 -0.63
CA GLY A 238 28.96 -13.01 0.07
C GLY A 238 29.27 -11.50 0.12
N ASP A 239 28.68 -10.71 -0.74
CA ASP A 239 28.94 -9.26 -0.83
C ASP A 239 27.90 -8.40 -0.08
N LEU A 240 26.86 -8.99 0.54
CA LEU A 240 25.76 -8.26 1.19
C LEU A 240 26.23 -7.22 2.21
N ILE A 241 27.24 -7.55 3.02
CA ILE A 241 27.80 -6.62 4.03
C ILE A 241 28.59 -5.49 3.34
N LYS A 242 29.44 -5.84 2.37
CA LYS A 242 30.26 -4.89 1.62
C LYS A 242 29.38 -3.86 0.86
N GLU A 243 28.31 -4.32 0.27
CA GLU A 243 27.34 -3.50 -0.45
C GLU A 243 26.32 -2.79 0.48
N ASN A 244 26.50 -2.91 1.80
CA ASN A 244 25.66 -2.28 2.81
C ASN A 244 24.15 -2.62 2.65
N VAL A 245 23.85 -3.91 2.50
CA VAL A 245 22.45 -4.39 2.47
C VAL A 245 21.92 -4.46 3.90
N ARG A 246 20.92 -3.66 4.20
CA ARG A 246 20.34 -3.51 5.53
C ARG A 246 19.07 -4.37 5.72
N PRO A 247 18.81 -4.87 6.95
CA PRO A 247 19.67 -4.80 8.15
C PRO A 247 20.89 -5.73 8.05
N LEU A 248 22.03 -5.29 8.59
CA LEU A 248 23.27 -6.09 8.53
C LEU A 248 23.13 -7.42 9.28
N ALA A 249 22.36 -7.47 10.36
CA ALA A 249 22.10 -8.69 11.11
C ALA A 249 21.46 -9.78 10.24
N VAL A 250 20.46 -9.42 9.43
CA VAL A 250 19.79 -10.34 8.50
C VAL A 250 20.73 -10.72 7.35
N SER A 251 21.50 -9.77 6.82
CA SER A 251 22.52 -10.05 5.79
C SER A 251 23.58 -11.06 6.26
N LYS A 252 24.04 -10.95 7.51
CA LYS A 252 24.94 -11.94 8.12
C LYS A 252 24.34 -13.34 8.19
N LEU A 253 23.06 -13.45 8.61
CA LEU A 253 22.38 -14.76 8.64
C LEU A 253 22.27 -15.40 7.27
N ILE A 254 22.00 -14.60 6.23
CA ILE A 254 21.91 -15.09 4.86
C ILE A 254 23.28 -15.61 4.39
N ILE A 255 24.37 -14.88 4.68
CA ILE A 255 25.74 -15.27 4.33
C ILE A 255 26.12 -16.59 5.04
N GLU A 256 25.78 -16.71 6.31
CA GLU A 256 26.07 -17.90 7.11
C GLU A 256 25.18 -19.10 6.74
N ASN A 257 24.24 -18.91 5.84
CA ASN A 257 23.24 -19.91 5.42
C ASN A 257 22.55 -20.62 6.60
N LYS A 258 22.36 -19.87 7.69
CA LYS A 258 21.65 -20.35 8.87
C LYS A 258 20.16 -20.25 8.64
N ASN A 259 19.45 -21.37 8.79
CA ASN A 259 18.00 -21.33 8.92
C ASN A 259 17.68 -20.79 10.31
N ALA A 260 17.40 -19.50 10.38
CA ALA A 260 17.02 -18.90 11.64
C ALA A 260 15.51 -19.04 11.84
N SER A 261 15.09 -20.04 12.58
CA SER A 261 13.77 -20.03 13.23
C SER A 261 13.77 -19.08 14.46
N ASN A 262 14.71 -18.15 14.53
CA ASN A 262 15.03 -17.40 15.73
C ASN A 262 14.61 -15.92 15.60
N VAL A 263 14.29 -15.33 16.75
CA VAL A 263 14.15 -13.87 16.88
C VAL A 263 15.57 -13.29 16.93
N LEU A 264 15.83 -12.37 16.01
CA LEU A 264 17.05 -11.55 16.00
C LEU A 264 16.75 -10.23 16.69
N ILE A 265 17.67 -9.81 17.53
CA ILE A 265 17.62 -8.48 18.14
C ILE A 265 18.88 -7.76 17.73
N SER A 266 18.76 -6.57 17.19
CA SER A 266 19.91 -5.73 16.85
C SER A 266 19.60 -4.24 16.97
N THR A 267 20.64 -3.44 17.01
CA THR A 267 20.60 -1.99 16.91
C THR A 267 21.38 -1.58 15.66
N ASP A 268 20.71 -1.44 14.53
CA ASP A 268 21.33 -1.00 13.29
C ASP A 268 21.35 0.53 13.24
N GLY A 269 22.40 1.15 13.72
CA GLY A 269 22.54 2.60 13.67
C GLY A 269 23.32 3.20 14.85
N GLY A 270 23.85 2.36 15.73
CA GLY A 270 24.78 2.81 16.78
C GLY A 270 24.13 3.50 17.97
N ILE A 271 22.84 3.29 18.21
CA ILE A 271 22.23 3.61 19.51
C ILE A 271 22.29 2.33 20.33
N VAL A 272 23.09 2.36 21.37
CA VAL A 272 23.07 1.42 22.49
C VAL A 272 22.29 2.06 23.60
#